data_bd2f785cc7723c8afa27b565b061ea98
#
_entry.id   bd2f785cc7723c8afa27b565b061ea98
#
_cell.length_a   1.000
_cell.length_b   1.000
_cell.length_c   1.000
_cell.angle_alpha   90.00
_cell.angle_beta   90.00
_cell.angle_gamma   90.00
#
_symmetry.space_group_name_H-M   'P 1'
#
loop_
_entity.id
_entity.type
_entity.pdbx_description
1 polymer ?
#
loop_
_entity_poly.entity_id
_entity_poly.type
_entity_poly.pdbx_seq_one_letter_code
_entity_poly.pdbx_strand_id
1 'polypeptide(L)'
;MQIMNNKSKIIFVLLASVLFMFTACALASKERPYDSSFANAKEFAEYWCGPCEEIESYTVIAGDAEVIIHKFTDTEFGFTYTVEERYHEYSNKSKPVASYYCRDFDYYYLKEFLSRTDLSQVTDKYDITIEQDELIETKNKDIYNIYFNGISIWTDRSLTDAEGSEVMEFVYNALDIFDTRDHFTKDPNCTSVSYALYCAPREEEAAVGTPHHMFSGRYGYRQ
;
A
#
# COMPACT_ATOMS: atom_id res chain seq x y z
N MET A 1 1.91 -52.21 27.06
CA MET A 1 2.59 -51.09 26.42
C MET A 1 3.43 -51.67 25.27
N GLN A 2 2.91 -51.66 24.04
CA GLN A 2 3.60 -52.22 22.87
C GLN A 2 4.70 -51.26 22.43
N ILE A 3 5.95 -51.75 22.46
CA ILE A 3 7.12 -51.00 22.02
C ILE A 3 7.12 -51.02 20.49
N MET A 4 6.82 -49.90 19.85
CA MET A 4 6.91 -49.75 18.39
C MET A 4 8.34 -50.02 17.90
N ASN A 5 8.47 -50.90 16.94
CA ASN A 5 9.74 -51.24 16.29
C ASN A 5 10.34 -49.99 15.60
N ASN A 6 11.68 -49.89 15.59
CA ASN A 6 12.40 -48.73 15.03
C ASN A 6 12.01 -48.39 13.57
N LYS A 7 11.68 -49.42 12.77
CA LYS A 7 11.18 -49.21 11.39
C LYS A 7 9.83 -48.48 11.35
N SER A 8 8.90 -48.78 12.29
CA SER A 8 7.60 -48.09 12.41
C SER A 8 7.75 -46.64 12.85
N LYS A 9 8.74 -46.33 13.70
CA LYS A 9 9.04 -44.95 14.12
C LYS A 9 9.57 -44.11 12.96
N ILE A 10 10.44 -44.64 12.13
CA ILE A 10 11.01 -43.96 10.95
C ILE A 10 9.91 -43.67 9.92
N ILE A 11 9.02 -44.65 9.66
CA ILE A 11 7.88 -44.47 8.73
C ILE A 11 6.90 -43.39 9.27
N PHE A 12 6.64 -43.38 10.58
CA PHE A 12 5.76 -42.36 11.18
C PHE A 12 6.34 -40.97 11.12
N VAL A 13 7.63 -40.77 11.34
CA VAL A 13 8.34 -39.49 11.22
C VAL A 13 8.36 -39.03 9.78
N LEU A 14 8.58 -39.90 8.80
CA LEU A 14 8.53 -39.58 7.37
C LEU A 14 7.12 -39.17 6.93
N LEU A 15 6.07 -39.90 7.37
CA LEU A 15 4.68 -39.54 7.08
C LEU A 15 4.29 -38.22 7.71
N ALA A 16 4.70 -37.95 8.95
CA ALA A 16 4.43 -36.67 9.62
C ALA A 16 5.15 -35.50 8.95
N SER A 17 6.40 -35.68 8.50
CA SER A 17 7.15 -34.64 7.78
C SER A 17 6.55 -34.33 6.40
N VAL A 18 6.08 -35.36 5.68
CA VAL A 18 5.38 -35.18 4.39
C VAL A 18 4.04 -34.48 4.59
N LEU A 19 3.27 -34.83 5.63
CA LEU A 19 2.01 -34.16 5.98
C LEU A 19 2.26 -32.69 6.36
N PHE A 20 3.34 -32.41 7.10
CA PHE A 20 3.74 -31.05 7.48
C PHE A 20 4.17 -30.21 6.26
N MET A 21 4.86 -30.82 5.26
CA MET A 21 5.19 -30.12 4.02
C MET A 21 3.93 -29.81 3.20
N PHE A 22 2.96 -30.73 3.12
CA PHE A 22 1.70 -30.45 2.41
C PHE A 22 0.84 -29.40 3.10
N THR A 23 0.82 -29.36 4.43
CA THR A 23 0.10 -28.30 5.17
C THR A 23 0.83 -26.97 5.11
N ALA A 24 2.16 -26.93 5.10
CA ALA A 24 2.94 -25.73 4.91
C ALA A 24 2.78 -25.14 3.48
N CYS A 25 2.77 -26.02 2.44
CA CYS A 25 2.49 -25.58 1.08
C CYS A 25 1.02 -25.10 0.90
N ALA A 26 0.06 -25.71 1.58
CA ALA A 26 -1.35 -25.27 1.53
C ALA A 26 -1.60 -23.96 2.29
N LEU A 27 -0.75 -23.60 3.27
CA LEU A 27 -0.78 -22.32 3.97
C LEU A 27 0.01 -21.22 3.24
N ALA A 28 0.92 -21.60 2.31
CA ALA A 28 1.78 -20.65 1.59
C ALA A 28 1.20 -20.13 0.27
N SER A 29 0.08 -20.67 -0.20
CA SER A 29 -0.60 -20.17 -1.40
C SER A 29 -2.04 -19.77 -1.09
N LYS A 30 -2.24 -18.71 -0.31
CA LYS A 30 -3.33 -17.81 -0.65
C LYS A 30 -2.88 -17.18 -1.96
N GLU A 31 -3.26 -17.81 -3.08
CA GLU A 31 -3.19 -17.17 -4.38
C GLU A 31 -3.85 -15.80 -4.20
N ARG A 32 -3.09 -14.74 -4.46
CA ARG A 32 -3.65 -13.39 -4.45
C ARG A 32 -4.77 -13.38 -5.46
N PRO A 33 -5.97 -12.95 -5.09
CA PRO A 33 -7.02 -12.82 -6.09
C PRO A 33 -6.53 -11.81 -7.12
N TYR A 34 -6.50 -12.22 -8.40
CA TYR A 34 -6.32 -11.28 -9.50
C TYR A 34 -7.52 -10.34 -9.53
N ASP A 35 -7.33 -9.12 -10.01
CA ASP A 35 -8.40 -8.11 -10.12
C ASP A 35 -9.67 -8.66 -10.82
N SER A 36 -9.52 -9.65 -11.71
CA SER A 36 -10.61 -10.35 -12.38
C SER A 36 -11.29 -11.47 -11.57
N SER A 37 -10.89 -11.73 -10.33
CA SER A 37 -11.48 -12.79 -9.49
C SER A 37 -12.67 -12.32 -8.64
N PHE A 38 -12.89 -11.01 -8.56
CA PHE A 38 -13.97 -10.42 -7.78
C PHE A 38 -15.28 -10.45 -8.58
N ALA A 39 -16.39 -10.68 -7.89
CA ALA A 39 -17.72 -10.73 -8.51
C ALA A 39 -18.24 -9.34 -8.90
N ASN A 40 -17.80 -8.30 -8.21
CA ASN A 40 -18.17 -6.90 -8.44
C ASN A 40 -17.19 -5.93 -7.80
N ALA A 41 -17.34 -4.63 -8.12
CA ALA A 41 -16.48 -3.56 -7.62
C ALA A 41 -16.52 -3.42 -6.08
N LYS A 42 -17.65 -3.71 -5.44
CA LYS A 42 -17.79 -3.64 -3.98
C LYS A 42 -16.97 -4.71 -3.29
N GLU A 43 -17.00 -5.95 -3.77
CA GLU A 43 -16.18 -7.04 -3.22
C GLU A 43 -14.69 -6.73 -3.36
N PHE A 44 -14.28 -6.16 -4.50
CA PHE A 44 -12.91 -5.68 -4.70
C PHE A 44 -12.55 -4.57 -3.70
N ALA A 45 -13.41 -3.55 -3.54
CA ALA A 45 -13.20 -2.44 -2.64
C ALA A 45 -13.10 -2.90 -1.17
N GLU A 46 -14.01 -3.75 -0.71
CA GLU A 46 -13.99 -4.31 0.65
C GLU A 46 -12.72 -5.13 0.92
N TYR A 47 -12.25 -5.87 -0.08
CA TYR A 47 -11.02 -6.66 0.06
C TYR A 47 -9.76 -5.80 0.14
N TRP A 48 -9.60 -4.86 -0.80
CA TRP A 48 -8.36 -4.07 -0.92
C TRP A 48 -8.36 -2.83 -0.04
N CYS A 49 -9.49 -2.14 0.06
CA CYS A 49 -9.59 -0.83 0.73
C CYS A 49 -10.17 -0.93 2.14
N GLY A 50 -10.98 -1.95 2.43
CA GLY A 50 -11.62 -2.14 3.72
C GLY A 50 -13.11 -1.78 3.70
N PRO A 51 -13.73 -1.59 4.88
CA PRO A 51 -15.19 -1.40 4.97
C PRO A 51 -15.62 -0.13 4.24
N CYS A 52 -16.58 -0.28 3.32
CA CYS A 52 -17.02 0.82 2.45
C CYS A 52 -18.48 0.72 2.04
N GLU A 53 -19.04 1.86 1.62
CA GLU A 53 -20.36 1.97 1.02
C GLU A 53 -20.26 2.59 -0.37
N GLU A 54 -20.89 1.96 -1.35
CA GLU A 54 -21.02 2.52 -2.69
C GLU A 54 -22.07 3.63 -2.69
N ILE A 55 -21.69 4.83 -3.13
CA ILE A 55 -22.57 6.00 -3.16
C ILE A 55 -23.05 6.36 -4.56
N GLU A 56 -22.28 6.00 -5.58
CA GLU A 56 -22.57 6.36 -6.96
C GLU A 56 -21.83 5.43 -7.92
N SER A 57 -22.42 5.16 -9.09
CA SER A 57 -21.70 4.59 -10.23
C SER A 57 -22.13 5.27 -11.53
N TYR A 58 -21.17 5.44 -12.45
CA TYR A 58 -21.41 6.05 -13.75
C TYR A 58 -20.38 5.58 -14.78
N THR A 59 -20.74 5.69 -16.06
CA THR A 59 -19.88 5.27 -17.17
C THR A 59 -19.17 6.48 -17.76
N VAL A 60 -17.88 6.31 -18.07
CA VAL A 60 -17.05 7.27 -18.79
C VAL A 60 -16.41 6.61 -20.01
N ILE A 61 -16.09 7.40 -21.03
CA ILE A 61 -15.37 6.93 -22.22
C ILE A 61 -13.90 7.30 -22.07
N ALA A 62 -13.03 6.27 -21.98
CA ALA A 62 -11.59 6.39 -21.89
C ALA A 62 -10.93 5.92 -23.20
N GLY A 63 -10.66 6.84 -24.12
CA GLY A 63 -10.26 6.49 -25.48
C GLY A 63 -11.39 5.79 -26.21
N ASP A 64 -11.18 4.54 -26.61
CA ASP A 64 -12.17 3.71 -27.28
C ASP A 64 -12.89 2.72 -26.33
N ALA A 65 -12.62 2.77 -25.04
CA ALA A 65 -13.16 1.86 -24.05
C ALA A 65 -14.18 2.52 -23.14
N GLU A 66 -15.25 1.79 -22.83
CA GLU A 66 -16.17 2.11 -21.74
C GLU A 66 -15.53 1.68 -20.40
N VAL A 67 -15.53 2.59 -19.43
CA VAL A 67 -15.07 2.34 -18.06
C VAL A 67 -16.21 2.72 -17.11
N ILE A 68 -16.55 1.82 -16.21
CA ILE A 68 -17.53 2.12 -15.16
C ILE A 68 -16.72 2.62 -13.93
N ILE A 69 -17.10 3.77 -13.42
CA ILE A 69 -16.54 4.34 -12.20
C ILE A 69 -17.53 4.10 -11.08
N HIS A 70 -17.06 3.40 -10.05
CA HIS A 70 -17.79 3.19 -8.81
C HIS A 70 -17.17 4.08 -7.73
N LYS A 71 -17.98 4.90 -7.09
CA LYS A 71 -17.56 5.81 -6.04
C LYS A 71 -17.97 5.26 -4.69
N PHE A 72 -17.00 5.10 -3.81
CA PHE A 72 -17.17 4.55 -2.48
C PHE A 72 -16.84 5.58 -1.40
N THR A 73 -17.49 5.46 -0.25
CA THR A 73 -17.09 6.12 0.98
C THR A 73 -16.51 5.08 1.92
N ASP A 74 -15.29 5.34 2.42
CA ASP A 74 -14.72 4.56 3.52
C ASP A 74 -15.53 4.81 4.79
N THR A 75 -16.05 3.76 5.41
CA THR A 75 -16.98 3.88 6.55
C THR A 75 -16.28 4.15 7.88
N GLU A 76 -14.96 3.95 7.95
CA GLU A 76 -14.17 4.22 9.15
C GLU A 76 -13.58 5.63 9.16
N PHE A 77 -13.04 6.08 8.03
CA PHE A 77 -12.37 7.38 7.91
C PHE A 77 -13.24 8.46 7.27
N GLY A 78 -14.26 8.08 6.48
CA GLY A 78 -15.23 8.99 5.89
C GLY A 78 -14.79 9.68 4.59
N PHE A 79 -13.60 9.38 4.07
CA PHE A 79 -13.19 9.89 2.76
C PHE A 79 -13.83 9.11 1.62
N THR A 80 -13.84 9.73 0.44
CA THR A 80 -14.39 9.12 -0.77
C THR A 80 -13.26 8.76 -1.74
N TYR A 81 -13.40 7.62 -2.41
CA TYR A 81 -12.46 7.11 -3.41
C TYR A 81 -13.19 6.43 -4.56
N THR A 82 -12.46 6.07 -5.61
CA THR A 82 -13.02 5.48 -6.83
C THR A 82 -12.42 4.13 -7.17
N VAL A 83 -13.26 3.24 -7.69
CA VAL A 83 -12.87 1.97 -8.29
C VAL A 83 -13.31 1.97 -9.75
N GLU A 84 -12.36 1.78 -10.65
CA GLU A 84 -12.60 1.59 -12.07
C GLU A 84 -12.93 0.13 -12.35
N GLU A 85 -14.01 -0.12 -13.08
CA GLU A 85 -14.34 -1.42 -13.65
C GLU A 85 -14.14 -1.37 -15.16
N ARG A 86 -13.29 -2.26 -15.68
CA ARG A 86 -12.97 -2.38 -17.10
C ARG A 86 -13.24 -3.80 -17.59
N TYR A 87 -13.77 -3.92 -18.78
CA TYR A 87 -14.03 -5.21 -19.42
C TYR A 87 -12.97 -5.53 -20.46
N HIS A 88 -12.40 -6.73 -20.35
CA HIS A 88 -11.41 -7.24 -21.29
C HIS A 88 -11.93 -8.47 -22.02
N GLU A 89 -11.77 -8.47 -23.35
CA GLU A 89 -12.04 -9.64 -24.18
C GLU A 89 -10.79 -10.53 -24.23
N TYR A 90 -10.96 -11.79 -23.88
CA TYR A 90 -9.91 -12.80 -24.00
C TYR A 90 -10.32 -13.84 -25.04
N SER A 91 -9.42 -14.20 -25.95
CA SER A 91 -9.68 -15.16 -27.04
C SER A 91 -10.09 -16.56 -26.57
N ASN A 92 -9.80 -16.90 -25.31
CA ASN A 92 -10.10 -18.19 -24.69
C ASN A 92 -11.35 -18.15 -23.77
N LYS A 93 -12.04 -17.00 -23.68
CA LYS A 93 -13.25 -16.85 -22.86
C LYS A 93 -14.43 -16.43 -23.72
N SER A 94 -15.60 -17.01 -23.43
CA SER A 94 -16.84 -16.74 -24.18
C SER A 94 -17.53 -15.41 -23.79
N LYS A 95 -17.04 -14.75 -22.74
CA LYS A 95 -17.56 -13.47 -22.25
C LYS A 95 -16.41 -12.57 -21.81
N PRO A 96 -16.56 -11.24 -21.94
CA PRO A 96 -15.62 -10.29 -21.35
C PRO A 96 -15.46 -10.54 -19.84
N VAL A 97 -14.28 -10.25 -19.33
CA VAL A 97 -13.93 -10.39 -17.91
C VAL A 97 -13.75 -9.00 -17.35
N ALA A 98 -14.41 -8.71 -16.23
CA ALA A 98 -14.23 -7.49 -15.49
C ALA A 98 -12.84 -7.50 -14.78
N SER A 99 -12.19 -6.37 -14.76
CA SER A 99 -11.01 -6.07 -13.96
C SER A 99 -11.25 -4.79 -13.20
N TYR A 100 -10.78 -4.73 -11.96
CA TYR A 100 -11.02 -3.63 -11.05
C TYR A 100 -9.71 -2.94 -10.70
N TYR A 101 -9.72 -1.62 -10.60
CA TYR A 101 -8.54 -0.81 -10.28
C TYR A 101 -8.94 0.30 -9.31
N CYS A 102 -8.19 0.47 -8.24
CA CYS A 102 -8.31 1.61 -7.35
C CYS A 102 -7.01 2.42 -7.41
N ARG A 103 -7.09 3.73 -7.66
CA ARG A 103 -5.91 4.58 -7.85
C ARG A 103 -5.75 5.65 -6.80
N ASP A 104 -6.83 6.04 -6.16
CA ASP A 104 -6.90 7.20 -5.28
C ASP A 104 -7.08 6.85 -3.80
N PHE A 105 -7.42 5.61 -3.46
CA PHE A 105 -7.58 5.19 -2.07
C PHE A 105 -6.31 5.41 -1.25
N ASP A 106 -5.16 4.95 -1.74
CA ASP A 106 -3.88 5.04 -1.04
C ASP A 106 -3.54 6.49 -0.69
N TYR A 107 -3.81 7.41 -1.63
CA TYR A 107 -3.60 8.83 -1.44
C TYR A 107 -4.45 9.40 -0.29
N TYR A 108 -5.75 9.10 -0.27
CA TYR A 108 -6.64 9.57 0.78
C TYR A 108 -6.39 8.87 2.12
N TYR A 109 -6.04 7.59 2.10
CA TYR A 109 -5.68 6.84 3.29
C TYR A 109 -4.41 7.40 3.96
N LEU A 110 -3.41 7.74 3.15
CA LEU A 110 -2.18 8.39 3.63
C LEU A 110 -2.45 9.80 4.18
N LYS A 111 -3.40 10.53 3.60
CA LYS A 111 -3.85 11.82 4.12
C LYS A 111 -4.48 11.67 5.51
N GLU A 112 -5.26 10.63 5.74
CA GLU A 112 -5.81 10.32 7.06
C GLU A 112 -4.70 9.97 8.05
N PHE A 113 -3.68 9.22 7.64
CA PHE A 113 -2.49 8.99 8.46
C PHE A 113 -1.88 10.30 8.96
N LEU A 114 -1.57 11.21 8.06
CA LEU A 114 -0.95 12.49 8.43
C LEU A 114 -1.84 13.36 9.32
N SER A 115 -3.17 13.30 9.12
CA SER A 115 -4.12 14.11 9.89
C SER A 115 -4.40 13.58 11.29
N ARG A 116 -4.22 12.28 11.52
CA ARG A 116 -4.62 11.59 12.78
C ARG A 116 -3.45 11.12 13.62
N THR A 117 -2.25 11.05 13.04
CA THR A 117 -1.07 10.57 13.75
C THR A 117 -0.37 11.71 14.45
N ASP A 118 -0.05 11.54 15.72
CA ASP A 118 0.79 12.49 16.45
C ASP A 118 2.25 12.30 16.05
N LEU A 119 2.75 13.23 15.25
CA LEU A 119 4.14 13.25 14.76
C LEU A 119 5.01 14.23 15.55
N SER A 120 4.51 14.85 16.63
CA SER A 120 5.19 15.90 17.40
C SER A 120 6.52 15.46 17.96
N GLN A 121 6.67 14.17 18.28
CA GLN A 121 7.93 13.62 18.80
C GLN A 121 9.13 13.89 17.88
N VAL A 122 8.94 13.90 16.57
CA VAL A 122 10.01 14.18 15.60
C VAL A 122 9.90 15.59 15.01
N THR A 123 8.69 16.09 14.76
CA THR A 123 8.51 17.43 14.17
C THR A 123 9.02 18.51 15.12
N ASP A 124 8.70 18.45 16.40
CA ASP A 124 9.13 19.45 17.37
C ASP A 124 10.61 19.30 17.75
N LYS A 125 11.09 18.04 17.84
CA LYS A 125 12.47 17.76 18.22
C LYS A 125 13.48 18.22 17.17
N TYR A 126 13.16 18.03 15.91
CA TYR A 126 14.07 18.24 14.79
C TYR A 126 13.71 19.42 13.89
N ASP A 127 12.66 20.17 14.23
CA ASP A 127 12.13 21.26 13.41
C ASP A 127 11.81 20.76 11.99
N ILE A 128 10.98 19.72 11.93
CA ILE A 128 10.65 19.00 10.72
C ILE A 128 9.23 19.34 10.29
N THR A 129 9.05 19.52 8.98
CA THR A 129 7.74 19.52 8.30
C THR A 129 7.55 18.18 7.59
N ILE A 130 6.37 17.56 7.76
CA ILE A 130 6.01 16.30 7.10
C ILE A 130 4.79 16.57 6.23
N GLU A 131 4.92 16.30 4.94
CA GLU A 131 3.89 16.58 3.93
C GLU A 131 3.68 15.37 3.05
N GLN A 132 2.44 15.21 2.59
CA GLN A 132 2.13 14.23 1.54
C GLN A 132 2.56 14.79 0.18
N ASP A 133 3.08 13.92 -0.69
CA ASP A 133 3.38 14.29 -2.06
C ASP A 133 2.12 14.72 -2.80
N GLU A 134 2.25 15.76 -3.63
CA GLU A 134 1.10 16.36 -4.30
C GLU A 134 0.50 15.42 -5.36
N LEU A 135 -0.83 15.49 -5.49
CA LEU A 135 -1.58 14.92 -6.60
C LEU A 135 -1.28 15.71 -7.89
N ILE A 136 -0.93 15.02 -8.98
CA ILE A 136 -0.88 15.63 -10.30
C ILE A 136 -2.25 15.48 -10.98
N GLU A 137 -3.00 16.57 -11.05
CA GLU A 137 -4.23 16.62 -11.83
C GLU A 137 -3.92 16.66 -13.33
N THR A 138 -4.51 15.72 -14.06
CA THR A 138 -4.44 15.73 -15.52
C THR A 138 -5.66 16.44 -16.12
N LYS A 139 -5.59 16.78 -17.42
CA LYS A 139 -6.70 17.41 -18.12
C LYS A 139 -7.96 16.55 -18.18
N ASN A 140 -7.83 15.26 -17.98
CA ASN A 140 -8.94 14.28 -17.97
C ASN A 140 -9.15 13.79 -16.53
N LYS A 141 -9.68 14.67 -15.69
CA LYS A 141 -9.78 14.53 -14.23
C LYS A 141 -10.43 13.23 -13.75
N ASP A 142 -11.31 12.64 -14.55
CA ASP A 142 -12.11 11.49 -14.12
C ASP A 142 -11.35 10.16 -14.21
N ILE A 143 -10.22 10.09 -14.94
CA ILE A 143 -9.59 8.80 -15.24
C ILE A 143 -8.06 8.78 -15.10
N TYR A 144 -7.37 9.93 -15.13
CA TYR A 144 -5.92 9.97 -15.30
C TYR A 144 -5.16 10.82 -14.27
N ASN A 145 -5.77 11.17 -13.15
CA ASN A 145 -4.99 11.81 -12.09
C ASN A 145 -3.90 10.87 -11.61
N ILE A 146 -2.71 11.41 -11.37
CA ILE A 146 -1.58 10.65 -10.82
C ILE A 146 -1.54 10.93 -9.34
N TYR A 147 -1.81 9.90 -8.56
CA TYR A 147 -1.75 9.92 -7.12
C TYR A 147 -0.40 9.36 -6.66
N PHE A 148 0.30 10.11 -5.83
CA PHE A 148 1.56 9.65 -5.26
C PHE A 148 1.35 9.13 -3.84
N ASN A 149 1.85 7.94 -3.57
CA ASN A 149 1.88 7.36 -2.23
C ASN A 149 3.22 7.71 -1.57
N GLY A 150 3.46 9.00 -1.39
CA GLY A 150 4.70 9.52 -0.90
C GLY A 150 4.55 10.50 0.25
N ILE A 151 5.57 10.53 1.10
CA ILE A 151 5.72 11.49 2.20
C ILE A 151 7.07 12.17 2.02
N SER A 152 7.06 13.49 1.92
CA SER A 152 8.25 14.34 1.95
C SER A 152 8.43 14.92 3.34
N ILE A 153 9.63 14.77 3.89
CA ILE A 153 10.02 15.22 5.21
C ILE A 153 11.11 16.29 5.04
N TRP A 154 10.90 17.47 5.57
CA TRP A 154 11.78 18.62 5.36
C TRP A 154 12.26 19.21 6.66
N THR A 155 13.54 19.58 6.71
CA THR A 155 14.10 20.38 7.81
C THR A 155 15.18 21.32 7.29
N ASP A 156 15.23 22.53 7.82
CA ASP A 156 16.30 23.50 7.55
C ASP A 156 17.56 23.23 8.38
N ARG A 157 17.55 22.17 9.19
CA ARG A 157 18.67 21.75 10.02
C ARG A 157 19.49 20.66 9.35
N SER A 158 20.79 20.71 9.52
CA SER A 158 21.67 19.57 9.23
C SER A 158 21.49 18.52 10.32
N LEU A 159 20.99 17.35 9.97
CA LEU A 159 20.88 16.21 10.87
C LEU A 159 22.09 15.30 10.75
N THR A 160 22.48 14.65 11.83
CA THR A 160 23.42 13.54 11.81
C THR A 160 22.75 12.27 11.28
N ASP A 161 23.54 11.28 10.87
CA ASP A 161 23.01 9.99 10.41
C ASP A 161 22.13 9.29 11.46
N ALA A 162 22.46 9.44 12.74
CA ALA A 162 21.68 8.88 13.83
C ALA A 162 20.33 9.58 14.00
N GLU A 163 20.29 10.91 13.91
CA GLU A 163 19.05 11.70 13.98
C GLU A 163 18.16 11.45 12.77
N GLY A 164 18.72 11.41 11.57
CA GLY A 164 17.99 11.07 10.37
C GLY A 164 17.40 9.66 10.44
N SER A 165 18.17 8.68 10.92
CA SER A 165 17.67 7.31 11.11
C SER A 165 16.55 7.25 12.15
N GLU A 166 16.62 8.01 13.23
CA GLU A 166 15.56 8.09 14.25
C GLU A 166 14.26 8.63 13.64
N VAL A 167 14.32 9.68 12.81
CA VAL A 167 13.15 10.23 12.12
C VAL A 167 12.53 9.18 11.20
N MET A 168 13.34 8.51 10.38
CA MET A 168 12.86 7.51 9.43
C MET A 168 12.24 6.30 10.11
N GLU A 169 12.82 5.81 11.19
CA GLU A 169 12.29 4.72 12.00
C GLU A 169 10.98 5.13 12.68
N PHE A 170 10.88 6.36 13.18
CA PHE A 170 9.66 6.87 13.79
C PHE A 170 8.51 6.89 12.77
N VAL A 171 8.75 7.42 11.56
CA VAL A 171 7.72 7.46 10.50
C VAL A 171 7.30 6.06 10.07
N TYR A 172 8.26 5.13 9.95
CA TYR A 172 7.96 3.73 9.67
C TYR A 172 7.04 3.11 10.72
N ASN A 173 7.39 3.25 12.00
CA ASN A 173 6.62 2.69 13.11
C ASN A 173 5.23 3.34 13.23
N ALA A 174 5.13 4.64 12.95
CA ALA A 174 3.86 5.36 12.94
C ALA A 174 2.93 4.85 11.83
N LEU A 175 3.46 4.59 10.63
CA LEU A 175 2.72 3.96 9.53
C LEU A 175 2.27 2.54 9.89
N ASP A 176 3.15 1.75 10.53
CA ASP A 176 2.84 0.38 10.94
C ASP A 176 1.71 0.32 11.98
N ILE A 177 1.70 1.27 12.92
CA ILE A 177 0.62 1.41 13.92
C ILE A 177 -0.68 1.88 13.27
N PHE A 178 -0.62 2.80 12.31
CA PHE A 178 -1.79 3.34 11.64
C PHE A 178 -2.44 2.32 10.70
N ASP A 179 -1.64 1.56 9.95
CA ASP A 179 -2.11 0.63 8.91
C ASP A 179 -2.72 -0.66 9.50
N THR A 180 -3.71 -0.49 10.38
CA THR A 180 -4.42 -1.59 11.06
C THR A 180 -5.12 -2.57 10.11
N ARG A 181 -5.28 -2.17 8.84
CA ARG A 181 -5.89 -2.98 7.78
C ARG A 181 -4.88 -3.76 6.95
N ASP A 182 -3.59 -3.64 7.26
CA ASP A 182 -2.49 -4.17 6.43
C ASP A 182 -2.56 -3.68 4.97
N HIS A 183 -3.18 -2.51 4.72
CA HIS A 183 -3.46 -2.03 3.38
C HIS A 183 -2.19 -1.89 2.53
N PHE A 184 -1.19 -1.18 3.04
CA PHE A 184 0.09 -0.99 2.36
C PHE A 184 0.98 -2.24 2.34
N THR A 185 0.65 -3.26 3.12
CA THR A 185 1.42 -4.51 3.22
C THR A 185 0.76 -5.68 2.49
N LYS A 186 -0.51 -5.56 2.10
CA LYS A 186 -1.26 -6.60 1.36
C LYS A 186 -0.62 -6.93 0.02
N ASP A 187 -0.27 -5.90 -0.74
CA ASP A 187 0.42 -6.03 -2.03
C ASP A 187 1.63 -5.11 -2.12
N PRO A 188 2.80 -5.58 -1.65
CA PRO A 188 4.02 -4.77 -1.61
C PRO A 188 4.51 -4.30 -2.99
N ASN A 189 3.95 -4.81 -4.08
CA ASN A 189 4.29 -4.36 -5.42
C ASN A 189 3.42 -3.19 -5.90
N CYS A 190 2.26 -2.99 -5.31
CA CYS A 190 1.25 -2.02 -5.77
C CYS A 190 0.95 -0.91 -4.76
N THR A 191 1.07 -1.17 -3.47
CA THR A 191 0.54 -0.30 -2.40
C THR A 191 1.57 0.19 -1.39
N SER A 192 2.85 0.25 -1.73
CA SER A 192 3.87 0.73 -0.79
C SER A 192 3.91 2.25 -0.68
N VAL A 193 4.16 2.76 0.52
CA VAL A 193 4.41 4.19 0.78
C VAL A 193 5.90 4.47 0.69
N SER A 194 6.29 5.43 -0.14
CA SER A 194 7.65 5.96 -0.20
C SER A 194 7.76 7.17 0.71
N TYR A 195 8.85 7.30 1.47
CA TYR A 195 9.09 8.49 2.28
C TYR A 195 10.57 8.90 2.20
N ALA A 196 10.81 10.20 2.16
CA ALA A 196 12.13 10.76 1.98
C ALA A 196 12.36 11.95 2.90
N LEU A 197 13.51 11.98 3.57
CA LEU A 197 13.94 13.06 4.44
C LEU A 197 14.96 13.94 3.70
N TYR A 198 14.65 15.22 3.60
CA TYR A 198 15.48 16.27 3.01
C TYR A 198 15.96 17.19 4.12
N CYS A 199 17.26 17.35 4.25
CA CYS A 199 17.88 18.22 5.24
C CYS A 199 18.55 19.40 4.55
N ALA A 200 18.77 20.49 5.30
CA ALA A 200 19.62 21.59 4.85
C ALA A 200 21.02 21.06 4.52
N PRO A 201 21.67 21.57 3.47
CA PRO A 201 23.04 21.20 3.13
C PRO A 201 23.97 21.58 4.30
N ARG A 202 24.92 20.72 4.61
CA ARG A 202 26.02 21.09 5.53
C ARG A 202 26.80 22.27 4.97
N GLU A 203 27.43 23.07 5.81
CA GLU A 203 28.19 24.27 5.36
C GLU A 203 29.18 23.98 4.24
N GLU A 204 29.80 22.81 4.22
CA GLU A 204 30.72 22.34 3.19
C GLU A 204 30.02 22.04 1.83
N GLU A 205 28.71 21.82 1.84
CA GLU A 205 27.88 21.49 0.66
C GLU A 205 26.98 22.65 0.23
N ALA A 206 26.93 23.72 1.03
CA ALA A 206 26.08 24.91 0.83
C ALA A 206 26.34 25.66 -0.51
N ALA A 207 27.46 25.38 -1.17
CA ALA A 207 27.78 25.95 -2.49
C ALA A 207 26.78 25.54 -3.60
N VAL A 208 25.95 24.52 -3.37
CA VAL A 208 25.00 23.99 -4.39
C VAL A 208 23.55 24.50 -4.14
N GLY A 209 23.24 25.03 -2.97
CA GLY A 209 21.97 25.74 -2.68
C GLY A 209 20.68 24.93 -2.70
N THR A 210 20.77 23.60 -2.70
CA THR A 210 19.61 22.69 -2.67
C THR A 210 19.61 21.81 -1.44
N PRO A 211 18.43 21.52 -0.82
CA PRO A 211 18.33 20.53 0.23
C PRO A 211 18.86 19.18 -0.27
N HIS A 212 19.65 18.51 0.56
CA HIS A 212 20.13 17.18 0.21
C HIS A 212 19.12 16.13 0.63
N HIS A 213 18.79 15.24 -0.28
CA HIS A 213 18.10 14.00 0.05
C HIS A 213 19.06 13.12 0.81
N MET A 214 18.83 12.94 2.12
CA MET A 214 19.74 12.18 2.98
C MET A 214 19.27 10.77 3.26
N PHE A 215 17.97 10.57 3.38
CA PHE A 215 17.40 9.28 3.74
C PHE A 215 16.15 9.01 2.90
N SER A 216 15.95 7.75 2.54
CA SER A 216 14.71 7.30 1.91
C SER A 216 14.32 5.95 2.48
N GLY A 217 13.03 5.73 2.60
CA GLY A 217 12.46 4.48 3.05
C GLY A 217 11.21 4.11 2.23
N ARG A 218 10.74 2.91 2.44
CA ARG A 218 9.51 2.41 1.86
C ARG A 218 8.80 1.52 2.86
N TYR A 219 7.56 1.86 3.19
CA TYR A 219 6.69 1.04 4.01
C TYR A 219 5.82 0.16 3.12
N GLY A 220 5.57 -1.09 3.54
CA GLY A 220 4.81 -2.07 2.76
C GLY A 220 5.64 -2.91 1.78
N TYR A 221 6.90 -2.56 1.55
CA TYR A 221 7.81 -3.36 0.73
C TYR A 221 8.50 -4.43 1.59
N ARG A 222 8.10 -5.68 1.44
CA ARG A 222 8.83 -6.82 2.01
C ARG A 222 9.87 -7.29 0.99
N GLN A 223 11.15 -7.11 1.35
CA GLN A 223 12.26 -7.71 0.60
C GLN A 223 12.23 -9.24 0.66
#